data_ef2987d651157b4608fce960eb3c8bdc
#
_entry.id   ef2987d651157b4608fce960eb3c8bdc
#
_cell.length_a   1.000
_cell.length_b   1.000
_cell.length_c   1.000
_cell.angle_alpha   90.00
_cell.angle_beta   90.00
_cell.angle_gamma   90.00
#
_symmetry.space_group_name_H-M   'P 1'
#
loop_
_entity.id
_entity.type
_entity.pdbx_description
1 polymer ?
#
loop_
_entity_poly.entity_id
_entity_poly.type
_entity_poly.pdbx_seq_one_letter_code
_entity_poly.pdbx_strand_id
1 'polypeptide(L)'
;MRDIKFFKEIIFNFKGILFRNRDIISGVELVEYGIVSKDTKNILKSLKKLRKLNNIYYVWDYNKEFKRLIYSYKYNHRKIMAKLIAELIKEEFYYVLKREKIDIVVSVPVSRKRKNERGYNQVDEILNCLKVNYVRIERIKNTKKMAGILDEEERNRNIEGAFRVSKNIDLSNKKILILDDIVTTGATLREIKNSILRQFDNKDKKNGNNIKITVFCLAAAREIKVNRGEI
;
A
#
# COMPACT_ATOMS: atom_id res chain seq x y z
N MET A 1 -10.88 -28.06 27.17
CA MET A 1 -9.97 -26.96 26.70
C MET A 1 -8.52 -27.38 26.50
N ARG A 2 -7.98 -28.34 27.23
CA ARG A 2 -6.62 -28.90 27.06
C ARG A 2 -6.45 -29.68 25.75
N ASP A 3 -7.46 -30.46 25.35
CA ASP A 3 -7.39 -31.35 24.18
C ASP A 3 -7.35 -30.58 22.84
N ILE A 4 -8.02 -29.43 22.74
CA ILE A 4 -8.01 -28.61 21.52
C ILE A 4 -6.63 -27.94 21.27
N LYS A 5 -5.93 -27.65 22.36
CA LYS A 5 -4.57 -27.07 22.27
C LYS A 5 -3.56 -28.14 21.85
N PHE A 6 -3.68 -29.34 22.39
CA PHE A 6 -2.85 -30.49 22.04
C PHE A 6 -3.07 -30.95 20.59
N PHE A 7 -4.32 -31.03 20.12
CA PHE A 7 -4.63 -31.36 18.71
C PHE A 7 -4.12 -30.28 17.74
N LYS A 8 -4.20 -29.01 18.11
CA LYS A 8 -3.62 -27.92 17.31
C LYS A 8 -2.10 -28.02 17.24
N GLU A 9 -1.41 -28.40 18.32
CA GLU A 9 0.04 -28.64 18.34
C GLU A 9 0.46 -29.85 17.49
N ILE A 10 -0.29 -30.95 17.52
CA ILE A 10 0.00 -32.12 16.68
C ILE A 10 -0.19 -31.79 15.19
N ILE A 11 -1.29 -31.20 14.80
CA ILE A 11 -1.53 -30.75 13.40
C ILE A 11 -0.48 -29.73 12.96
N PHE A 12 -0.05 -28.92 13.86
CA PHE A 12 0.97 -27.90 13.67
C PHE A 12 2.36 -28.53 13.42
N ASN A 13 2.77 -29.48 14.23
CA ASN A 13 4.03 -30.21 14.06
C ASN A 13 4.02 -31.07 12.80
N PHE A 14 2.91 -31.74 12.48
CA PHE A 14 2.76 -32.55 11.28
C PHE A 14 2.85 -31.73 9.98
N LYS A 15 2.29 -30.52 9.97
CA LYS A 15 2.46 -29.56 8.85
C LYS A 15 3.90 -29.08 8.73
N GLY A 16 4.63 -28.90 9.83
CA GLY A 16 6.05 -28.50 9.82
C GLY A 16 6.96 -29.58 9.25
N ILE A 17 6.60 -30.85 9.43
CA ILE A 17 7.36 -32.03 8.90
C ILE A 17 7.13 -32.19 7.39
N LEU A 18 5.90 -31.93 6.91
CA LEU A 18 5.53 -32.09 5.49
C LEU A 18 5.85 -30.88 4.62
N PHE A 19 5.89 -29.68 5.17
CA PHE A 19 6.17 -28.44 4.46
C PHE A 19 7.33 -27.72 5.12
N ARG A 20 8.45 -27.58 4.41
CA ARG A 20 9.58 -26.77 4.88
C ARG A 20 9.09 -25.35 5.20
N ASN A 21 8.95 -25.06 6.50
CA ASN A 21 8.54 -23.76 7.01
C ASN A 21 9.72 -22.79 6.88
N ARG A 22 9.71 -21.96 5.86
CA ARG A 22 10.80 -21.01 5.60
C ARG A 22 10.30 -19.57 5.68
N ASP A 23 11.15 -18.72 6.23
CA ASP A 23 10.99 -17.27 6.17
C ASP A 23 10.83 -16.82 4.71
N ILE A 24 9.74 -16.14 4.45
CA ILE A 24 9.35 -15.73 3.09
C ILE A 24 10.34 -14.72 2.49
N ILE A 25 11.03 -13.96 3.32
CA ILE A 25 11.92 -12.87 2.91
C ILE A 25 13.36 -13.34 2.86
N SER A 26 13.84 -13.99 3.92
CA SER A 26 15.23 -14.45 4.02
C SER A 26 15.46 -15.85 3.45
N GLY A 27 14.41 -16.67 3.38
CA GLY A 27 14.51 -18.08 2.96
C GLY A 27 15.03 -19.04 4.05
N VAL A 28 15.40 -18.51 5.21
CA VAL A 28 15.91 -19.30 6.35
C VAL A 28 14.79 -20.17 6.91
N GLU A 29 15.12 -21.37 7.35
CA GLU A 29 14.18 -22.29 7.98
C GLU A 29 13.67 -21.71 9.32
N LEU A 30 12.35 -21.77 9.51
CA LEU A 30 11.72 -21.26 10.72
C LEU A 30 11.56 -22.39 11.74
N VAL A 31 12.03 -22.14 12.96
CA VAL A 31 11.85 -23.07 14.10
C VAL A 31 10.39 -23.13 14.53
N GLU A 32 9.71 -21.98 14.48
CA GLU A 32 8.28 -21.87 14.77
C GLU A 32 7.50 -21.59 13.48
N TYR A 33 6.26 -22.06 13.40
CA TYR A 33 5.41 -21.77 12.25
C TYR A 33 5.14 -20.27 12.16
N GLY A 34 5.53 -19.68 11.06
CA GLY A 34 5.42 -18.24 10.85
C GLY A 34 5.56 -17.84 9.39
N ILE A 35 5.41 -16.55 9.14
CA ILE A 35 5.59 -15.95 7.81
C ILE A 35 7.03 -15.50 7.64
N VAL A 36 7.59 -14.91 8.68
CA VAL A 36 8.96 -14.42 8.78
C VAL A 36 9.52 -14.74 10.16
N SER A 37 10.84 -14.88 10.24
CA SER A 37 11.56 -15.05 11.50
C SER A 37 11.49 -13.79 12.38
N LYS A 38 11.78 -13.96 13.67
CA LYS A 38 11.95 -12.82 14.58
C LYS A 38 13.04 -11.86 14.08
N ASP A 39 14.13 -12.39 13.56
CA ASP A 39 15.25 -11.61 13.03
C ASP A 39 14.84 -10.78 11.81
N THR A 40 14.17 -11.39 10.82
CA THR A 40 13.63 -10.67 9.66
C THR A 40 12.67 -9.57 10.11
N LYS A 41 11.80 -9.85 11.09
CA LYS A 41 10.87 -8.85 11.63
C LYS A 41 11.61 -7.70 12.33
N ASN A 42 12.65 -8.01 13.08
CA ASN A 42 13.50 -7.00 13.75
C ASN A 42 14.27 -6.14 12.73
N ILE A 43 14.80 -6.75 11.67
CA ILE A 43 15.43 -6.01 10.56
C ILE A 43 14.44 -5.04 9.92
N LEU A 44 13.23 -5.51 9.58
CA LEU A 44 12.20 -4.65 8.99
C LEU A 44 11.81 -3.49 9.93
N LYS A 45 11.76 -3.74 11.24
CA LYS A 45 11.50 -2.71 12.26
C LYS A 45 12.67 -1.73 12.38
N SER A 46 13.92 -2.18 12.38
CA SER A 46 15.09 -1.30 12.47
C SER A 46 15.25 -0.37 11.28
N LEU A 47 14.84 -0.82 10.10
CA LEU A 47 14.82 -0.02 8.87
C LEU A 47 13.62 0.93 8.79
N LYS A 48 12.64 0.76 9.69
CA LYS A 48 11.41 1.55 9.72
C LYS A 48 11.68 2.94 10.30
N LYS A 49 11.32 3.98 9.55
CA LYS A 49 11.35 5.36 10.02
C LYS A 49 10.30 6.16 9.27
N LEU A 50 9.34 6.74 9.98
CA LEU A 50 8.37 7.64 9.34
C LEU A 50 9.09 8.89 8.84
N ARG A 51 8.97 9.16 7.56
CA ARG A 51 9.52 10.34 6.88
C ARG A 51 8.41 11.07 6.16
N LYS A 52 8.60 12.37 5.98
CA LYS A 52 7.68 13.23 5.22
C LYS A 52 8.46 13.96 4.13
N LEU A 53 7.90 13.95 2.93
CA LEU A 53 8.37 14.73 1.80
C LEU A 53 7.16 15.45 1.20
N ASN A 54 7.07 16.77 1.40
CA ASN A 54 5.87 17.55 1.11
C ASN A 54 4.61 16.95 1.75
N ASN A 55 3.65 16.47 0.95
CA ASN A 55 2.42 15.83 1.38
C ASN A 55 2.48 14.29 1.41
N ILE A 56 3.68 13.70 1.17
CA ILE A 56 3.89 12.26 1.14
C ILE A 56 4.55 11.80 2.44
N TYR A 57 3.91 10.89 3.14
CA TYR A 57 4.49 10.12 4.24
C TYR A 57 4.93 8.75 3.73
N TYR A 58 6.08 8.28 4.16
CA TYR A 58 6.56 6.93 3.85
C TYR A 58 7.38 6.36 5.00
N VAL A 59 7.44 5.04 5.09
CA VAL A 59 8.02 4.31 6.23
C VAL A 59 9.40 3.74 5.91
N TRP A 60 9.57 3.18 4.71
CA TRP A 60 10.83 2.58 4.28
C TRP A 60 11.40 3.27 3.05
N ASP A 61 12.71 3.20 2.92
CA ASP A 61 13.37 3.40 1.64
C ASP A 61 13.15 2.16 0.76
N TYR A 62 13.00 2.34 -0.54
CA TYR A 62 12.86 1.23 -1.49
C TYR A 62 14.22 0.56 -1.72
N ASN A 63 14.72 -0.10 -0.65
CA ASN A 63 15.98 -0.85 -0.61
C ASN A 63 15.77 -2.35 -0.91
N LYS A 64 16.85 -3.13 -0.80
CA LYS A 64 16.86 -4.57 -1.10
C LYS A 64 15.90 -5.36 -0.20
N GLU A 65 15.86 -5.06 1.09
CA GLU A 65 15.05 -5.74 2.10
C GLU A 65 13.56 -5.48 1.86
N PHE A 66 13.20 -4.22 1.65
CA PHE A 66 11.82 -3.85 1.33
C PHE A 66 11.38 -4.41 -0.04
N LYS A 67 12.28 -4.45 -1.05
CA LYS A 67 11.99 -5.10 -2.34
C LYS A 67 11.59 -6.56 -2.17
N ARG A 68 12.31 -7.32 -1.32
CA ARG A 68 11.96 -8.72 -1.02
C ARG A 68 10.60 -8.86 -0.35
N LEU A 69 10.31 -8.02 0.64
CA LEU A 69 9.01 -7.97 1.31
C LEU A 69 7.87 -7.75 0.32
N ILE A 70 7.96 -6.68 -0.46
CA ILE A 70 6.90 -6.31 -1.39
C ILE A 70 6.78 -7.25 -2.58
N TYR A 71 7.89 -7.85 -3.03
CA TYR A 71 7.89 -8.87 -4.07
C TYR A 71 7.12 -10.11 -3.59
N SER A 72 7.42 -10.62 -2.39
CA SER A 72 6.71 -11.74 -1.80
C SER A 72 5.21 -11.44 -1.66
N TYR A 73 4.84 -10.23 -1.30
CA TYR A 73 3.46 -9.80 -1.20
C TYR A 73 2.75 -9.72 -2.56
N LYS A 74 3.43 -9.19 -3.59
CA LYS A 74 2.83 -8.95 -4.91
C LYS A 74 2.73 -10.19 -5.80
N TYR A 75 3.69 -11.11 -5.70
CA TYR A 75 3.88 -12.16 -6.72
C TYR A 75 3.76 -13.60 -6.20
N ASN A 76 3.81 -13.81 -4.91
CA ASN A 76 3.74 -15.16 -4.35
C ASN A 76 2.34 -15.50 -3.78
N HIS A 77 1.28 -14.79 -4.20
CA HIS A 77 -0.11 -14.97 -3.73
C HIS A 77 -0.25 -15.00 -2.20
N ARG A 78 0.62 -14.28 -1.50
CA ARG A 78 0.70 -14.35 -0.04
C ARG A 78 -0.07 -13.20 0.62
N LYS A 79 -1.39 -13.26 0.47
CA LYS A 79 -2.33 -12.32 1.11
C LYS A 79 -2.04 -12.11 2.61
N ILE A 80 -1.57 -13.17 3.29
CA ILE A 80 -1.22 -13.13 4.72
C ILE A 80 -0.14 -12.08 5.06
N MET A 81 0.69 -11.68 4.08
CA MET A 81 1.69 -10.63 4.27
C MET A 81 1.06 -9.26 4.60
N ALA A 82 -0.20 -9.05 4.22
CA ALA A 82 -0.93 -7.82 4.60
C ALA A 82 -0.97 -7.64 6.12
N LYS A 83 -1.15 -8.73 6.87
CA LYS A 83 -1.18 -8.69 8.34
C LYS A 83 0.16 -8.25 8.91
N LEU A 84 1.27 -8.79 8.39
CA LEU A 84 2.61 -8.41 8.82
C LEU A 84 2.89 -6.92 8.50
N ILE A 85 2.58 -6.50 7.27
CA ILE A 85 2.79 -5.10 6.84
C ILE A 85 1.93 -4.16 7.69
N ALA A 86 0.65 -4.47 7.88
CA ALA A 86 -0.24 -3.67 8.71
C ALA A 86 0.26 -3.57 10.16
N GLU A 87 0.75 -4.66 10.75
CA GLU A 87 1.34 -4.64 12.09
C GLU A 87 2.57 -3.72 12.16
N LEU A 88 3.42 -3.79 11.14
CA LEU A 88 4.65 -2.99 11.10
C LEU A 88 4.40 -1.48 10.95
N ILE A 89 3.33 -1.07 10.24
CA ILE A 89 3.05 0.35 9.96
C ILE A 89 1.97 0.95 10.84
N LYS A 90 1.33 0.16 11.71
CA LYS A 90 0.13 0.56 12.44
C LYS A 90 0.28 1.89 13.17
N GLU A 91 1.36 2.04 13.92
CA GLU A 91 1.62 3.24 14.73
C GLU A 91 1.78 4.49 13.86
N GLU A 92 2.61 4.41 12.80
CA GLU A 92 2.87 5.50 11.88
C GLU A 92 1.63 5.88 11.09
N PHE A 93 0.87 4.88 10.66
CA PHE A 93 -0.35 5.10 9.89
C PHE A 93 -1.38 5.87 10.73
N TYR A 94 -1.67 5.41 11.95
CA TYR A 94 -2.63 6.10 12.84
C TYR A 94 -2.11 7.46 13.31
N TYR A 95 -0.80 7.61 13.50
CA TYR A 95 -0.19 8.90 13.78
C TYR A 95 -0.49 9.91 12.66
N VAL A 96 -0.33 9.50 11.39
CA VAL A 96 -0.60 10.37 10.24
C VAL A 96 -2.09 10.70 10.14
N LEU A 97 -2.99 9.72 10.33
CA LEU A 97 -4.44 9.97 10.34
C LEU A 97 -4.82 11.06 11.35
N LYS A 98 -4.29 10.95 12.57
CA LYS A 98 -4.56 11.91 13.64
C LYS A 98 -3.92 13.28 13.37
N ARG A 99 -2.64 13.30 12.99
CA ARG A 99 -1.87 14.53 12.74
C ARG A 99 -2.46 15.37 11.63
N GLU A 100 -2.82 14.75 10.51
CA GLU A 100 -3.38 15.44 9.34
C GLU A 100 -4.91 15.60 9.45
N LYS A 101 -5.54 15.09 10.52
CA LYS A 101 -6.99 15.10 10.76
C LYS A 101 -7.75 14.55 9.55
N ILE A 102 -7.39 13.35 9.11
CA ILE A 102 -7.93 12.72 7.90
C ILE A 102 -9.39 12.34 8.09
N ASP A 103 -10.23 12.75 7.15
CA ASP A 103 -11.67 12.44 7.12
C ASP A 103 -11.95 11.15 6.33
N ILE A 104 -11.20 10.94 5.22
CA ILE A 104 -11.43 9.83 4.29
C ILE A 104 -10.09 9.20 3.90
N VAL A 105 -10.03 7.87 3.94
CA VAL A 105 -8.92 7.09 3.39
C VAL A 105 -9.31 6.55 2.02
N VAL A 106 -8.43 6.71 1.06
CA VAL A 106 -8.60 6.25 -0.33
C VAL A 106 -7.57 5.16 -0.63
N SER A 107 -8.04 4.03 -1.11
CA SER A 107 -7.19 2.93 -1.58
C SER A 107 -6.81 3.13 -3.05
N VAL A 108 -5.51 3.05 -3.37
CA VAL A 108 -5.04 3.07 -4.76
C VAL A 108 -5.43 1.76 -5.46
N PRO A 109 -6.20 1.82 -6.57
CA PRO A 109 -6.66 0.62 -7.25
C PRO A 109 -5.56 0.01 -8.12
N VAL A 110 -5.46 -1.31 -8.09
CA VAL A 110 -4.65 -2.07 -9.05
C VAL A 110 -5.44 -2.30 -10.35
N SER A 111 -4.76 -2.54 -11.49
CA SER A 111 -5.42 -2.88 -12.74
C SER A 111 -6.19 -4.21 -12.62
N ARG A 112 -7.28 -4.37 -13.41
CA ARG A 112 -8.07 -5.61 -13.43
C ARG A 112 -7.18 -6.83 -13.69
N LYS A 113 -6.23 -6.74 -14.64
CA LYS A 113 -5.26 -7.80 -14.93
C LYS A 113 -4.48 -8.21 -13.67
N ARG A 114 -3.89 -7.24 -12.94
CA ARG A 114 -3.13 -7.50 -11.70
C ARG A 114 -4.01 -8.05 -10.59
N LYS A 115 -5.27 -7.57 -10.48
CA LYS A 115 -6.21 -8.09 -9.50
C LYS A 115 -6.52 -9.56 -9.77
N ASN A 116 -6.72 -9.93 -11.04
CA ASN A 116 -6.96 -11.34 -11.44
C ASN A 116 -5.71 -12.21 -11.22
N GLU A 117 -4.52 -11.72 -11.58
CA GLU A 117 -3.25 -12.43 -11.36
C GLU A 117 -2.94 -12.64 -9.88
N ARG A 118 -3.31 -11.72 -9.00
CA ARG A 118 -2.99 -11.75 -7.55
C ARG A 118 -4.13 -12.27 -6.69
N GLY A 119 -5.37 -12.17 -7.17
CA GLY A 119 -6.58 -12.46 -6.41
C GLY A 119 -7.05 -11.34 -5.48
N TYR A 120 -6.25 -10.27 -5.29
CA TYR A 120 -6.56 -9.17 -4.37
C TYR A 120 -5.87 -7.85 -4.75
N ASN A 121 -6.36 -6.76 -4.16
CA ASN A 121 -5.64 -5.47 -4.13
C ASN A 121 -4.82 -5.39 -2.84
N GLN A 122 -3.51 -5.21 -2.95
CA GLN A 122 -2.60 -5.17 -1.80
C GLN A 122 -2.96 -4.07 -0.80
N VAL A 123 -3.34 -2.89 -1.30
CA VAL A 123 -3.67 -1.74 -0.46
C VAL A 123 -4.94 -2.01 0.33
N ASP A 124 -5.97 -2.57 -0.33
CA ASP A 124 -7.23 -2.96 0.34
C ASP A 124 -6.97 -3.94 1.49
N GLU A 125 -6.14 -4.97 1.26
CA GLU A 125 -5.86 -5.97 2.29
C GLU A 125 -5.11 -5.39 3.49
N ILE A 126 -4.20 -4.44 3.27
CA ILE A 126 -3.52 -3.73 4.35
C ILE A 126 -4.53 -2.90 5.15
N LEU A 127 -5.40 -2.14 4.49
CA LEU A 127 -6.43 -1.34 5.15
C LEU A 127 -7.43 -2.19 5.94
N ASN A 128 -7.83 -3.35 5.38
CA ASN A 128 -8.66 -4.33 6.09
C ASN A 128 -7.97 -4.84 7.36
N CYS A 129 -6.67 -5.16 7.30
CA CYS A 129 -5.89 -5.57 8.47
C CYS A 129 -5.71 -4.45 9.50
N LEU A 130 -5.61 -3.21 9.06
CA LEU A 130 -5.60 -2.01 9.91
C LEU A 130 -6.99 -1.70 10.51
N LYS A 131 -8.06 -2.33 10.03
CA LYS A 131 -9.45 -2.08 10.44
C LYS A 131 -9.88 -0.62 10.20
N VAL A 132 -9.48 -0.06 9.07
CA VAL A 132 -9.81 1.32 8.67
C VAL A 132 -10.86 1.30 7.58
N ASN A 133 -11.88 2.14 7.72
CA ASN A 133 -12.84 2.38 6.64
C ASN A 133 -12.18 3.16 5.52
N TYR A 134 -12.42 2.76 4.28
CA TYR A 134 -11.84 3.41 3.11
C TYR A 134 -12.78 3.37 1.91
N VAL A 135 -12.57 4.30 0.99
CA VAL A 135 -13.24 4.34 -0.30
C VAL A 135 -12.32 3.85 -1.41
N ARG A 136 -12.91 3.27 -2.46
CA ARG A 136 -12.20 2.82 -3.65
C ARG A 136 -12.43 3.77 -4.80
N ILE A 137 -11.34 4.16 -5.45
CA ILE A 137 -11.38 4.82 -6.74
C ILE A 137 -11.39 3.74 -7.83
N GLU A 138 -12.14 3.95 -8.89
CA GLU A 138 -12.18 3.05 -10.02
C GLU A 138 -10.95 3.24 -10.92
N ARG A 139 -10.36 2.13 -11.38
CA ARG A 139 -9.38 2.16 -12.45
C ARG A 139 -10.07 1.74 -13.74
N ILE A 140 -10.28 2.72 -14.63
CA ILE A 140 -11.06 2.57 -15.86
C ILE A 140 -10.20 2.26 -17.09
N LYS A 141 -8.87 2.44 -17.02
CA LYS A 141 -7.93 2.21 -18.14
C LYS A 141 -6.91 1.13 -17.77
N ASN A 142 -6.71 0.18 -18.68
CA ASN A 142 -5.59 -0.74 -18.59
C ASN A 142 -4.32 -0.04 -19.06
N THR A 143 -3.31 0.00 -18.20
CA THR A 143 -2.04 0.66 -18.48
C THR A 143 -0.90 -0.35 -18.48
N LYS A 144 0.19 -0.06 -19.20
CA LYS A 144 1.42 -0.86 -19.16
C LYS A 144 1.99 -0.93 -17.74
N LYS A 145 2.83 -1.92 -17.46
CA LYS A 145 3.55 -2.00 -16.16
C LYS A 145 4.50 -0.80 -16.03
N MET A 146 4.30 0.02 -14.99
CA MET A 146 5.15 1.19 -14.73
C MET A 146 6.64 0.84 -14.55
N ALA A 147 6.93 -0.35 -14.00
CA ALA A 147 8.30 -0.83 -13.80
C ALA A 147 9.10 -1.03 -15.10
N GLY A 148 8.43 -1.14 -16.26
CA GLY A 148 9.08 -1.27 -17.57
C GLY A 148 9.18 0.03 -18.35
N ILE A 149 8.68 1.14 -17.81
CA ILE A 149 8.72 2.45 -18.46
C ILE A 149 9.82 3.26 -17.78
N LEU A 150 10.86 3.64 -18.52
CA LEU A 150 12.00 4.38 -17.97
C LEU A 150 11.72 5.88 -17.92
N ASP A 151 11.07 6.41 -18.96
CA ASP A 151 10.78 7.83 -19.10
C ASP A 151 9.57 8.28 -18.25
N GLU A 152 9.71 9.43 -17.59
CA GLU A 152 8.67 10.00 -16.73
C GLU A 152 7.47 10.51 -17.53
N GLU A 153 7.67 11.12 -18.67
CA GLU A 153 6.59 11.59 -19.53
C GLU A 153 5.78 10.40 -20.09
N GLU A 154 6.45 9.31 -20.48
CA GLU A 154 5.75 8.10 -20.91
C GLU A 154 4.94 7.49 -19.75
N ARG A 155 5.46 7.52 -18.51
CA ARG A 155 4.71 7.10 -17.32
C ARG A 155 3.46 7.95 -17.10
N ASN A 156 3.57 9.28 -17.27
CA ASN A 156 2.44 10.20 -17.14
C ASN A 156 1.39 9.93 -18.21
N ARG A 157 1.78 9.85 -19.48
CA ARG A 157 0.87 9.52 -20.61
C ARG A 157 0.20 8.16 -20.43
N ASN A 158 0.93 7.17 -19.94
CA ASN A 158 0.40 5.82 -19.70
C ASN A 158 -0.72 5.79 -18.65
N ILE A 159 -0.65 6.67 -17.64
CA ILE A 159 -1.60 6.66 -16.51
C ILE A 159 -2.72 7.70 -16.65
N GLU A 160 -2.57 8.68 -17.54
CA GLU A 160 -3.54 9.75 -17.76
C GLU A 160 -4.94 9.21 -18.06
N GLY A 161 -5.96 9.74 -17.38
CA GLY A 161 -7.34 9.31 -17.48
C GLY A 161 -7.60 7.88 -16.99
N ALA A 162 -6.66 7.28 -16.24
CA ALA A 162 -6.81 5.89 -15.80
C ALA A 162 -7.73 5.72 -14.59
N PHE A 163 -8.04 6.79 -13.88
CA PHE A 163 -8.84 6.73 -12.66
C PHE A 163 -10.11 7.57 -12.73
N ARG A 164 -11.12 7.13 -12.01
CA ARG A 164 -12.39 7.83 -11.86
C ARG A 164 -12.89 7.67 -10.43
N VAL A 165 -13.29 8.79 -9.82
CA VAL A 165 -14.01 8.78 -8.55
C VAL A 165 -15.49 8.51 -8.85
N SER A 166 -16.10 7.57 -8.14
CA SER A 166 -17.53 7.29 -8.28
C SER A 166 -18.34 8.51 -7.84
N LYS A 167 -19.43 8.80 -8.58
CA LYS A 167 -20.34 9.92 -8.27
C LYS A 167 -20.98 9.85 -6.89
N ASN A 168 -21.04 8.65 -6.31
CA ASN A 168 -21.63 8.41 -4.98
C ASN A 168 -20.66 8.71 -3.82
N ILE A 169 -19.40 9.09 -4.13
CA ILE A 169 -18.39 9.42 -3.13
C ILE A 169 -18.27 10.93 -3.06
N ASP A 170 -18.71 11.51 -1.95
CA ASP A 170 -18.51 12.94 -1.69
C ASP A 170 -17.17 13.17 -0.98
N LEU A 171 -16.26 13.83 -1.69
CA LEU A 171 -14.94 14.22 -1.21
C LEU A 171 -14.82 15.73 -0.96
N SER A 172 -15.93 16.49 -1.04
CA SER A 172 -15.94 17.94 -0.87
C SER A 172 -15.46 18.33 0.52
N ASN A 173 -14.58 19.32 0.59
CA ASN A 173 -14.06 19.87 1.85
C ASN A 173 -13.45 18.81 2.79
N LYS A 174 -12.98 17.67 2.25
CA LYS A 174 -12.40 16.57 3.01
C LYS A 174 -10.87 16.60 3.03
N LYS A 175 -10.31 16.18 4.13
CA LYS A 175 -8.89 15.83 4.26
C LYS A 175 -8.75 14.36 3.91
N ILE A 176 -8.12 14.11 2.78
CA ILE A 176 -8.05 12.79 2.15
C ILE A 176 -6.66 12.22 2.36
N LEU A 177 -6.57 10.96 2.78
CA LEU A 177 -5.33 10.20 2.75
C LEU A 177 -5.40 9.16 1.65
N ILE A 178 -4.48 9.20 0.69
CA ILE A 178 -4.30 8.18 -0.33
C ILE A 178 -3.25 7.19 0.17
N LEU A 179 -3.60 5.89 0.28
CA LEU A 179 -2.64 4.83 0.60
C LEU A 179 -2.18 4.13 -0.67
N ASP A 180 -0.84 4.07 -0.86
CA ASP A 180 -0.19 3.28 -1.92
C ASP A 180 0.95 2.42 -1.33
N ASP A 181 1.41 1.42 -2.09
CA ASP A 181 2.52 0.56 -1.65
C ASP A 181 3.90 1.22 -1.86
N ILE A 182 4.18 1.75 -3.04
CA ILE A 182 5.47 2.35 -3.38
C ILE A 182 5.25 3.59 -4.24
N VAL A 183 5.81 4.70 -3.81
CA VAL A 183 5.93 5.87 -4.68
C VAL A 183 7.28 5.87 -5.39
N THR A 184 7.25 5.99 -6.73
CA THR A 184 8.46 6.12 -7.58
C THR A 184 8.55 7.55 -8.12
N THR A 185 7.94 7.85 -9.24
CA THR A 185 7.85 9.20 -9.82
C THR A 185 6.61 9.98 -9.36
N GLY A 186 5.68 9.32 -8.67
CA GLY A 186 4.41 9.93 -8.26
C GLY A 186 3.34 10.01 -9.34
N ALA A 187 3.59 9.55 -10.58
CA ALA A 187 2.64 9.66 -11.69
C ALA A 187 1.24 9.09 -11.35
N THR A 188 1.16 7.92 -10.71
CA THR A 188 -0.11 7.32 -10.27
C THR A 188 -0.84 8.23 -9.28
N LEU A 189 -0.13 8.78 -8.31
CA LEU A 189 -0.69 9.63 -7.27
C LEU A 189 -1.14 10.97 -7.82
N ARG A 190 -0.34 11.58 -8.74
CA ARG A 190 -0.73 12.80 -9.47
C ARG A 190 -2.04 12.58 -10.23
N GLU A 191 -2.17 11.49 -10.97
CA GLU A 191 -3.38 11.23 -11.74
C GLU A 191 -4.60 10.94 -10.84
N ILE A 192 -4.44 10.24 -9.71
CA ILE A 192 -5.51 10.08 -8.72
C ILE A 192 -5.93 11.43 -8.15
N LYS A 193 -4.97 12.30 -7.78
CA LYS A 193 -5.24 13.66 -7.33
C LYS A 193 -6.03 14.45 -8.39
N ASN A 194 -5.58 14.41 -9.65
CA ASN A 194 -6.27 15.07 -10.75
C ASN A 194 -7.69 14.50 -10.96
N SER A 195 -7.86 13.19 -10.84
CA SER A 195 -9.18 12.53 -10.92
C SER A 195 -10.12 12.98 -9.80
N ILE A 196 -9.61 13.19 -8.59
CA ILE A 196 -10.37 13.75 -7.47
C ILE A 196 -10.76 15.20 -7.77
N LEU A 197 -9.82 16.03 -8.19
CA LEU A 197 -10.07 17.45 -8.48
C LEU A 197 -11.05 17.65 -9.63
N ARG A 198 -10.94 16.89 -10.72
CA ARG A 198 -11.88 16.93 -11.85
C ARG A 198 -13.34 16.66 -11.47
N GLN A 199 -13.61 15.96 -10.36
CA GLN A 199 -14.97 15.76 -9.88
C GLN A 199 -15.65 17.08 -9.49
N PHE A 200 -14.86 18.10 -9.13
CA PHE A 200 -15.33 19.37 -8.59
C PHE A 200 -15.29 20.50 -9.63
N ASP A 201 -14.42 20.43 -10.66
CA ASP A 201 -14.32 21.47 -11.69
C ASP A 201 -15.63 21.70 -12.45
N ASN A 202 -16.51 20.72 -12.49
CA ASN A 202 -17.80 20.78 -13.19
C ASN A 202 -18.99 21.22 -12.32
N LYS A 203 -18.85 21.30 -10.99
CA LYS A 203 -20.01 21.53 -10.11
C LYS A 203 -20.01 22.83 -9.33
N ASP A 204 -18.86 23.38 -8.95
CA ASP A 204 -18.82 24.50 -8.00
C ASP A 204 -17.57 25.38 -8.10
N LYS A 205 -17.44 26.16 -9.17
CA LYS A 205 -16.44 27.25 -9.23
C LYS A 205 -16.70 28.37 -8.21
N LYS A 206 -17.87 28.39 -7.55
CA LYS A 206 -18.26 29.46 -6.62
C LYS A 206 -18.01 29.16 -5.14
N ASN A 207 -17.89 27.91 -4.73
CA ASN A 207 -17.59 27.55 -3.34
C ASN A 207 -16.23 26.88 -3.29
N GLY A 208 -15.19 27.59 -2.81
CA GLY A 208 -13.82 27.10 -2.74
C GLY A 208 -13.72 25.74 -2.04
N ASN A 209 -13.62 24.67 -2.83
CA ASN A 209 -13.41 23.33 -2.32
C ASN A 209 -12.04 23.24 -1.66
N ASN A 210 -12.00 23.26 -0.34
CA ASN A 210 -10.77 23.13 0.43
C ASN A 210 -10.44 21.66 0.64
N ILE A 211 -10.03 20.96 -0.44
CA ILE A 211 -9.60 19.58 -0.38
C ILE A 211 -8.11 19.56 -0.05
N LYS A 212 -7.76 18.87 1.03
CA LYS A 212 -6.38 18.58 1.37
C LYS A 212 -6.07 17.11 1.11
N ILE A 213 -5.08 16.84 0.25
CA ILE A 213 -4.66 15.47 -0.06
C ILE A 213 -3.31 15.20 0.61
N THR A 214 -3.27 14.17 1.43
CA THR A 214 -2.08 13.58 2.03
C THR A 214 -1.88 12.20 1.44
N VAL A 215 -0.65 11.79 1.24
CA VAL A 215 -0.28 10.47 0.73
C VAL A 215 0.45 9.71 1.82
N PHE A 216 0.13 8.43 1.98
CA PHE A 216 0.91 7.51 2.79
C PHE A 216 1.36 6.34 1.91
N CYS A 217 2.66 6.10 1.83
CA CYS A 217 3.25 4.98 1.11
C CYS A 217 4.04 4.08 2.05
N LEU A 218 4.09 2.79 1.76
CA LEU A 218 4.97 1.91 2.51
C LEU A 218 6.43 2.30 2.27
N ALA A 219 6.81 2.56 1.01
CA ALA A 219 8.15 3.00 0.68
C ALA A 219 8.20 4.07 -0.41
N ALA A 220 9.30 4.84 -0.38
CA ALA A 220 9.64 5.80 -1.42
C ALA A 220 10.91 5.38 -2.16
N ALA A 221 10.86 5.42 -3.49
CA ALA A 221 12.02 5.22 -4.34
C ALA A 221 12.89 6.50 -4.39
N ARG A 222 14.12 6.35 -4.90
CA ARG A 222 15.08 7.46 -4.96
C ARG A 222 14.59 8.59 -5.84
N GLU A 223 13.93 8.27 -6.94
CA GLU A 223 13.46 9.23 -7.96
C GLU A 223 12.54 10.29 -7.35
N ILE A 224 11.56 9.88 -6.53
CA ILE A 224 10.63 10.84 -5.91
C ILE A 224 11.33 11.75 -4.89
N LYS A 225 12.41 11.27 -4.27
CA LYS A 225 13.20 12.06 -3.32
C LYS A 225 14.02 13.12 -4.02
N VAL A 226 14.57 12.81 -5.21
CA VAL A 226 15.30 13.76 -6.04
C VAL A 226 14.38 14.87 -6.53
N ASN A 227 13.18 14.52 -6.98
CA ASN A 227 12.15 15.46 -7.46
C ASN A 227 11.39 16.15 -6.31
N ARG A 228 11.91 16.11 -5.07
CA ARG A 228 11.35 16.75 -3.87
C ARG A 228 9.88 16.45 -3.60
N GLY A 229 9.36 15.32 -4.13
CA GLY A 229 8.01 14.86 -3.84
C GLY A 229 6.89 15.70 -4.45
N GLU A 230 7.10 16.32 -5.58
CA GLU A 230 6.06 17.04 -6.31
C GLU A 230 5.00 16.09 -6.85
N ILE A 231 3.82 16.09 -6.20
CA ILE A 231 2.63 15.31 -6.57
C ILE A 231 1.40 16.23 -6.62
#